data_7808e68e47eb608c418b4981792c4bf0
#
_entry.id   7808e68e47eb608c418b4981792c4bf0
#
_cell.length_a   1.000
_cell.length_b   1.000
_cell.length_c   1.000
_cell.angle_alpha   90.00
_cell.angle_beta   90.00
_cell.angle_gamma   90.00
#
_symmetry.space_group_name_H-M   'P 1'
#
loop_
_entity.id
_entity.type
_entity.pdbx_description
1 polymer ?
#
loop_
_entity_poly.entity_id
_entity_poly.type
_entity_poly.pdbx_seq_one_letter_code
_entity_poly.pdbx_strand_id
1 'polypeptide(L)'
;MTILNRLYASGGSEVEIETLQIRVNGEDYWLTKGWEDIEAKLEDGRLVTFIACGMDIALPARNEDGTQDLKFAISNIDGIVSGAIREAIDKYNENPSGTLAEVTYRQYLDVDLTAPSKPPFTLTVKSGQWTWADVQITAGYMNILDTAWPRHRYNLAEHAGLRYLS
;
A
#
# COMPACT_ATOMS: atom_id res chain seq x y z
N MET A 1 12.41 -26.74 1.26
CA MET A 1 11.12 -26.66 1.98
C MET A 1 10.76 -25.18 1.95
N THR A 2 9.61 -24.82 1.42
CA THR A 2 9.20 -23.40 1.33
C THR A 2 8.87 -22.87 2.73
N ILE A 3 9.12 -21.59 2.99
CA ILE A 3 8.85 -20.92 4.27
C ILE A 3 7.40 -21.15 4.71
N LEU A 4 6.45 -21.09 3.76
CA LEU A 4 5.04 -21.39 3.99
C LEU A 4 4.80 -22.81 4.52
N ASN A 5 5.48 -23.81 3.96
CA ASN A 5 5.31 -25.20 4.44
C ASN A 5 5.84 -25.36 5.87
N ARG A 6 6.86 -24.59 6.24
CA ARG A 6 7.39 -24.59 7.60
C ARG A 6 6.44 -23.92 8.58
N LEU A 7 5.84 -22.80 8.20
CA LEU A 7 4.85 -22.09 9.02
C LEU A 7 3.62 -22.96 9.30
N TYR A 8 3.11 -23.69 8.29
CA TYR A 8 1.95 -24.57 8.47
C TYR A 8 2.29 -25.91 9.16
N ALA A 9 3.53 -26.34 9.09
CA ALA A 9 3.97 -27.61 9.72
C ALA A 9 4.40 -27.44 11.18
N SER A 10 4.85 -26.24 11.56
CA SER A 10 5.19 -25.94 12.94
C SER A 10 3.95 -25.43 13.66
N GLY A 11 3.36 -26.21 14.54
CA GLY A 11 2.42 -25.71 15.54
C GLY A 11 3.11 -24.76 16.55
N GLY A 12 4.10 -23.97 16.07
CA GLY A 12 5.14 -23.36 16.86
C GLY A 12 5.01 -21.87 17.10
N SER A 13 5.95 -21.37 17.84
CA SER A 13 6.14 -20.03 18.37
C SER A 13 6.65 -19.00 17.34
N GLU A 14 6.56 -19.28 16.02
CA GLU A 14 7.01 -18.33 14.99
C GLU A 14 6.02 -17.16 14.92
N VAL A 15 6.54 -15.96 15.02
CA VAL A 15 5.75 -14.71 14.97
C VAL A 15 5.82 -14.12 13.57
N GLU A 16 4.65 -13.82 12.99
CA GLU A 16 4.57 -13.06 11.74
C GLU A 16 4.79 -11.58 12.04
N ILE A 17 5.76 -10.98 11.35
CA ILE A 17 6.05 -9.56 11.41
C ILE A 17 5.44 -8.89 10.19
N GLU A 18 4.55 -7.94 10.43
CA GLU A 18 3.89 -7.16 9.40
C GLU A 18 4.70 -5.90 9.08
N THR A 19 4.96 -5.68 7.80
CA THR A 19 5.71 -4.52 7.33
C THR A 19 4.98 -3.80 6.21
N LEU A 20 5.19 -2.49 6.13
CA LEU A 20 4.68 -1.63 5.06
C LEU A 20 5.82 -0.84 4.43
N GLN A 21 5.84 -0.79 3.11
CA GLN A 21 6.60 0.18 2.35
C GLN A 21 5.61 1.18 1.78
N ILE A 22 5.81 2.44 2.06
CA ILE A 22 5.03 3.53 1.47
C ILE A 22 5.94 4.27 0.52
N ARG A 23 5.63 4.22 -0.78
CA ARG A 23 6.36 4.94 -1.82
C ARG A 23 5.62 6.19 -2.18
N VAL A 24 6.27 7.33 -1.98
CA VAL A 24 5.71 8.66 -2.23
C VAL A 24 6.72 9.48 -3.01
N ASN A 25 6.33 10.01 -4.16
CA ASN A 25 7.20 10.83 -5.01
C ASN A 25 8.57 10.22 -5.33
N GLY A 26 8.66 8.89 -5.34
CA GLY A 26 9.92 8.16 -5.58
C GLY A 26 10.76 7.91 -4.33
N GLU A 27 10.34 8.39 -3.17
CA GLU A 27 10.95 8.07 -1.89
C GLU A 27 10.23 6.90 -1.22
N ASP A 28 10.98 6.01 -0.59
CA ASP A 28 10.48 4.82 0.09
C ASP A 28 10.58 4.99 1.62
N TYR A 29 9.46 4.82 2.30
CA TYR A 29 9.37 4.78 3.76
C TYR A 29 9.10 3.35 4.19
N TRP A 30 9.96 2.81 5.03
CA TRP A 30 9.93 1.42 5.48
C TRP A 30 9.48 1.36 6.93
N LEU A 31 8.35 0.72 7.17
CA LEU A 31 7.70 0.67 8.47
C LEU A 31 7.46 -0.78 8.89
N THR A 32 7.61 -1.07 10.18
CA THR A 32 7.26 -2.35 10.78
C THR A 32 6.33 -2.18 11.96
N LYS A 33 5.42 -3.14 12.11
CA LYS A 33 4.56 -3.21 13.29
C LYS A 33 5.35 -3.81 14.44
N GLY A 34 5.69 -2.99 15.42
CA GLY A 34 6.47 -3.46 16.56
C GLY A 34 7.05 -2.32 17.37
N TRP A 35 7.98 -2.70 18.24
CA TRP A 35 8.66 -1.80 19.18
C TRP A 35 10.13 -1.58 18.83
N GLU A 36 10.68 -2.42 17.95
CA GLU A 36 12.09 -2.41 17.57
C GLU A 36 12.21 -2.37 16.06
N ASP A 37 13.21 -1.62 15.58
CA ASP A 37 13.56 -1.59 14.17
C ASP A 37 14.10 -2.95 13.74
N ILE A 38 13.75 -3.37 12.54
CA ILE A 38 14.20 -4.65 11.99
C ILE A 38 14.93 -4.44 10.67
N GLU A 39 16.00 -5.21 10.46
CA GLU A 39 16.67 -5.31 9.18
C GLU A 39 16.21 -6.57 8.47
N ALA A 40 15.60 -6.41 7.30
CA ALA A 40 15.12 -7.54 6.50
C ALA A 40 15.48 -7.36 5.04
N LYS A 41 15.60 -8.48 4.33
CA LYS A 41 15.87 -8.49 2.89
C LYS A 41 14.56 -8.45 2.10
N LEU A 42 14.55 -7.64 1.07
CA LEU A 42 13.49 -7.59 0.08
C LEU A 42 13.57 -8.74 -0.92
N GLU A 43 12.60 -8.83 -1.81
CA GLU A 43 12.53 -9.81 -2.88
C GLU A 43 13.72 -9.72 -3.86
N ASP A 44 14.28 -8.51 -4.01
CA ASP A 44 15.45 -8.22 -4.85
C ASP A 44 16.79 -8.46 -4.14
N GLY A 45 16.75 -8.92 -2.88
CA GLY A 45 17.94 -9.20 -2.06
C GLY A 45 18.56 -7.98 -1.38
N ARG A 46 17.99 -6.78 -1.56
CA ARG A 46 18.44 -5.58 -0.83
C ARG A 46 18.08 -5.68 0.65
N LEU A 47 19.04 -5.35 1.50
CA LEU A 47 18.81 -5.20 2.92
C LEU A 47 18.25 -3.79 3.20
N VAL A 48 17.15 -3.72 3.91
CA VAL A 48 16.52 -2.45 4.33
C VAL A 48 16.18 -2.49 5.80
N THR A 49 16.23 -1.34 6.44
CA THR A 49 15.83 -1.17 7.84
C THR A 49 14.38 -0.69 7.87
N PHE A 50 13.51 -1.45 8.50
CA PHE A 50 12.14 -1.08 8.77
C PHE A 50 12.06 -0.41 10.13
N ILE A 51 11.51 0.80 10.16
CA ILE A 51 11.35 1.61 11.38
C ILE A 51 10.12 1.12 12.15
N ALA A 52 10.30 0.86 13.43
CA ALA A 52 9.22 0.43 14.30
C ALA A 52 8.18 1.54 14.51
N CYS A 53 6.93 1.23 14.32
CA CYS A 53 5.85 2.17 14.60
C CYS A 53 4.60 1.43 15.11
N GLY A 54 3.76 2.16 15.85
CA GLY A 54 2.43 1.71 16.20
C GLY A 54 1.56 1.67 14.94
N MET A 55 1.19 0.48 14.50
CA MET A 55 0.46 0.28 13.26
C MET A 55 -0.65 -0.73 13.45
N ASP A 56 -1.82 -0.43 12.90
CA ASP A 56 -2.93 -1.37 12.81
C ASP A 56 -3.31 -1.57 11.35
N ILE A 57 -3.36 -2.83 10.93
CA ILE A 57 -3.60 -3.20 9.53
C ILE A 57 -4.84 -4.06 9.45
N ALA A 58 -5.86 -3.57 8.76
CA ALA A 58 -7.05 -4.35 8.42
C ALA A 58 -6.90 -4.86 6.99
N LEU A 59 -6.59 -6.14 6.85
CA LEU A 59 -6.50 -6.80 5.56
C LEU A 59 -7.85 -6.74 4.82
N PRO A 60 -7.85 -6.68 3.48
CA PRO A 60 -9.06 -6.60 2.72
C PRO A 60 -9.94 -7.82 2.94
N ALA A 61 -11.22 -7.59 3.23
CA ALA A 61 -12.21 -8.64 3.18
C ALA A 61 -12.38 -9.10 1.73
N ARG A 62 -12.62 -10.40 1.53
CA ARG A 62 -13.00 -10.92 0.21
C ARG A 62 -14.46 -10.55 -0.04
N ASN A 63 -14.66 -9.42 -0.73
CA ASN A 63 -15.99 -8.96 -1.14
C ASN A 63 -16.32 -9.48 -2.53
N GLU A 64 -17.59 -9.80 -2.76
CA GLU A 64 -18.08 -10.26 -4.06
C GLU A 64 -18.10 -9.15 -5.13
N ASP A 65 -18.05 -7.89 -4.71
CA ASP A 65 -18.03 -6.69 -5.58
C ASP A 65 -16.63 -6.37 -6.16
N GLY A 66 -15.63 -7.21 -5.91
CA GLY A 66 -14.27 -7.06 -6.44
C GLY A 66 -13.46 -5.92 -5.82
N THR A 67 -14.01 -5.21 -4.83
CA THR A 67 -13.27 -4.18 -4.09
C THR A 67 -12.43 -4.85 -3.01
N GLN A 68 -11.12 -4.73 -3.12
CA GLN A 68 -10.17 -5.20 -2.11
C GLN A 68 -9.38 -4.01 -1.61
N ASP A 69 -9.88 -3.38 -0.55
CA ASP A 69 -9.23 -2.23 0.06
C ASP A 69 -8.52 -2.64 1.34
N LEU A 70 -7.23 -2.37 1.40
CA LEU A 70 -6.41 -2.44 2.60
C LEU A 70 -6.59 -1.14 3.37
N LYS A 71 -7.00 -1.24 4.60
CA LYS A 71 -7.06 -0.09 5.51
C LYS A 71 -5.97 -0.25 6.55
N PHE A 72 -5.21 0.80 6.76
CA PHE A 72 -4.19 0.81 7.81
C PHE A 72 -4.18 2.16 8.51
N ALA A 73 -3.92 2.10 9.78
CA ALA A 73 -3.70 3.26 10.63
C ALA A 73 -2.27 3.21 11.15
N ILE A 74 -1.56 4.31 11.05
CA ILE A 74 -0.19 4.47 11.53
C ILE A 74 -0.22 5.52 12.63
N SER A 75 0.33 5.18 13.79
CA SER A 75 0.53 6.14 14.86
C SER A 75 1.55 7.20 14.44
N ASN A 76 1.16 8.47 14.54
CA ASN A 76 1.96 9.60 14.08
C ASN A 76 2.88 10.15 15.18
N ILE A 77 3.60 9.26 15.90
CA ILE A 77 4.41 9.67 17.04
C ILE A 77 5.53 10.63 16.62
N ASP A 78 6.14 10.41 15.44
CA ASP A 78 7.28 11.21 14.99
C ASP A 78 6.95 12.23 13.89
N GLY A 79 5.73 12.25 13.37
CA GLY A 79 5.30 13.18 12.32
C GLY A 79 5.94 12.98 10.94
N ILE A 80 6.94 12.12 10.82
CA ILE A 80 7.72 11.92 9.58
C ILE A 80 6.84 11.36 8.46
N VAL A 81 6.11 10.29 8.77
CA VAL A 81 5.25 9.63 7.77
C VAL A 81 4.08 10.52 7.37
N SER A 82 3.48 11.21 8.32
CA SER A 82 2.37 12.12 8.03
C SER A 82 2.81 13.34 7.21
N GLY A 83 4.01 13.84 7.46
CA GLY A 83 4.61 14.92 6.69
C GLY A 83 4.82 14.52 5.23
N ALA A 84 5.40 13.36 4.99
CA ALA A 84 5.64 12.83 3.65
C ALA A 84 4.34 12.57 2.87
N ILE A 85 3.35 11.97 3.50
CA ILE A 85 2.04 11.71 2.88
C ILE A 85 1.32 13.03 2.57
N ARG A 86 1.39 14.02 3.45
CA ARG A 86 0.80 15.34 3.24
C ARG A 86 1.43 16.03 2.04
N GLU A 87 2.75 16.05 1.96
CA GLU A 87 3.47 16.61 0.82
C GLU A 87 3.12 15.91 -0.50
N ALA A 88 2.92 14.58 -0.48
CA ALA A 88 2.46 13.84 -1.64
C ALA A 88 1.08 14.25 -2.12
N ILE A 89 0.16 14.43 -1.19
CA ILE A 89 -1.21 14.83 -1.52
C ILE A 89 -1.24 16.26 -2.05
N ASP A 90 -0.47 17.17 -1.44
CA ASP A 90 -0.38 18.54 -1.92
C ASP A 90 0.16 18.58 -3.35
N LYS A 91 1.23 17.83 -3.65
CA LYS A 91 1.76 17.68 -5.01
C LYS A 91 0.78 17.03 -5.99
N TYR A 92 0.02 16.04 -5.54
CA TYR A 92 -1.02 15.41 -6.36
C TYR A 92 -2.15 16.36 -6.69
N ASN A 93 -2.57 17.19 -5.73
CA ASN A 93 -3.60 18.21 -5.94
C ASN A 93 -3.15 19.28 -6.93
N GLU A 94 -1.85 19.60 -6.93
CA GLU A 94 -1.26 20.53 -7.92
C GLU A 94 -1.16 19.90 -9.32
N ASN A 95 -0.96 18.59 -9.41
CA ASN A 95 -0.74 17.91 -10.69
C ASN A 95 -1.36 16.49 -10.69
N PRO A 96 -2.67 16.34 -10.94
CA PRO A 96 -3.40 15.08 -10.77
C PRO A 96 -3.08 13.99 -11.81
N SER A 97 -1.99 14.10 -12.55
CA SER A 97 -1.62 13.16 -13.61
C SER A 97 -0.72 11.99 -13.16
N GLY A 98 -0.43 11.86 -11.87
CA GLY A 98 0.47 10.84 -11.31
C GLY A 98 -0.23 9.84 -10.38
N THR A 99 0.49 8.79 -10.00
CA THR A 99 0.10 7.90 -8.90
C THR A 99 0.37 8.61 -7.58
N LEU A 100 -0.65 8.76 -6.75
CA LEU A 100 -0.58 9.49 -5.49
C LEU A 100 0.50 8.93 -4.56
N ALA A 101 0.38 7.66 -4.26
CA ALA A 101 1.34 6.88 -3.49
C ALA A 101 1.06 5.40 -3.70
N GLU A 102 2.09 4.59 -3.54
CA GLU A 102 1.98 3.14 -3.56
C GLU A 102 2.30 2.59 -2.17
N VAL A 103 1.57 1.56 -1.78
CA VAL A 103 1.80 0.85 -0.53
C VAL A 103 2.04 -0.60 -0.83
N THR A 104 3.18 -1.11 -0.38
CA THR A 104 3.49 -2.53 -0.49
C THR A 104 3.52 -3.15 0.90
N TYR A 105 2.64 -4.10 1.11
CA TYR A 105 2.55 -4.88 2.34
C TYR A 105 3.36 -6.16 2.20
N ARG A 106 4.19 -6.46 3.24
CA ARG A 106 4.99 -7.68 3.33
C ARG A 106 4.85 -8.30 4.70
N GLN A 107 5.01 -9.60 4.74
CA GLN A 107 5.10 -10.35 5.98
C GLN A 107 6.42 -11.11 6.04
N TYR A 108 7.05 -11.06 7.19
CA TYR A 108 8.25 -11.81 7.51
C TYR A 108 7.99 -12.75 8.70
N LEU A 109 8.87 -13.71 8.89
CA LEU A 109 8.92 -14.50 10.12
C LEU A 109 10.07 -14.00 10.98
N ASP A 110 9.88 -13.93 12.29
CA ASP A 110 10.91 -13.50 13.24
C ASP A 110 12.21 -14.31 13.15
N VAL A 111 12.08 -15.59 12.79
CA VAL A 111 13.20 -16.53 12.63
C VAL A 111 13.88 -16.46 11.26
N ASP A 112 13.27 -15.78 10.27
CA ASP A 112 13.81 -15.70 8.91
C ASP A 112 13.45 -14.38 8.24
N LEU A 113 14.37 -13.43 8.31
CA LEU A 113 14.26 -12.11 7.71
C LEU A 113 14.97 -12.01 6.34
N THR A 114 15.38 -13.16 5.79
CA THR A 114 16.12 -13.19 4.51
C THR A 114 15.23 -13.06 3.29
N ALA A 115 13.93 -13.29 3.44
CA ALA A 115 12.94 -13.10 2.39
C ALA A 115 11.53 -12.97 3.00
N PRO A 116 10.60 -12.29 2.34
CA PRO A 116 9.20 -12.26 2.76
C PRO A 116 8.58 -13.67 2.79
N SER A 117 7.78 -13.94 3.81
CA SER A 117 7.12 -15.24 4.00
C SER A 117 6.01 -15.49 2.97
N LYS A 118 5.40 -14.42 2.47
CA LYS A 118 4.31 -14.44 1.48
C LYS A 118 4.62 -13.45 0.35
N PRO A 119 4.06 -13.67 -0.86
CA PRO A 119 4.16 -12.68 -1.93
C PRO A 119 3.65 -11.31 -1.47
N PRO A 120 4.37 -10.23 -1.77
CA PRO A 120 3.96 -8.89 -1.38
C PRO A 120 2.71 -8.42 -2.12
N PHE A 121 1.94 -7.55 -1.48
CA PHE A 121 0.80 -6.87 -2.11
C PHE A 121 1.16 -5.41 -2.35
N THR A 122 1.14 -4.99 -3.60
CA THR A 122 1.30 -3.57 -3.95
C THR A 122 -0.06 -2.98 -4.31
N LEU A 123 -0.43 -1.92 -3.62
CA LEU A 123 -1.72 -1.25 -3.71
C LEU A 123 -1.50 0.24 -3.94
N THR A 124 -2.44 0.87 -4.63
CA THR A 124 -2.44 2.32 -4.80
C THR A 124 -3.25 2.97 -3.70
N VAL A 125 -2.74 4.04 -3.12
CA VAL A 125 -3.48 4.84 -2.13
C VAL A 125 -4.67 5.51 -2.82
N LYS A 126 -5.87 5.29 -2.28
CA LYS A 126 -7.12 5.87 -2.77
C LYS A 126 -7.53 7.09 -1.96
N SER A 127 -7.36 7.01 -0.65
CA SER A 127 -7.71 8.09 0.26
C SER A 127 -6.90 8.01 1.54
N GLY A 128 -6.72 9.13 2.20
CA GLY A 128 -6.08 9.24 3.50
C GLY A 128 -6.77 10.27 4.37
N GLN A 129 -6.83 10.00 5.65
CA GLN A 129 -7.27 10.93 6.69
C GLN A 129 -6.18 10.98 7.75
N TRP A 130 -5.83 12.18 8.17
CA TRP A 130 -4.84 12.39 9.22
C TRP A 130 -5.41 13.21 10.33
N THR A 131 -5.12 12.77 11.51
CA THR A 131 -5.35 13.50 12.75
C THR A 131 -4.00 13.86 13.36
N TRP A 132 -4.01 14.57 14.47
CA TRP A 132 -2.78 14.82 15.20
C TRP A 132 -2.14 13.55 15.79
N ALA A 133 -2.92 12.49 16.01
CA ALA A 133 -2.50 11.24 16.63
C ALA A 133 -2.25 10.11 15.62
N ASP A 134 -3.06 10.03 14.55
CA ASP A 134 -3.08 8.90 13.63
C ASP A 134 -3.18 9.35 12.18
N VAL A 135 -2.56 8.56 11.31
CA VAL A 135 -2.74 8.63 9.86
C VAL A 135 -3.49 7.37 9.43
N GLN A 136 -4.70 7.54 8.91
CA GLN A 136 -5.50 6.45 8.37
C GLN A 136 -5.46 6.50 6.85
N ILE A 137 -5.06 5.40 6.22
CA ILE A 137 -4.92 5.31 4.78
C ILE A 137 -5.74 4.13 4.28
N THR A 138 -6.43 4.36 3.16
CA THR A 138 -7.11 3.32 2.40
C THR A 138 -6.39 3.15 1.07
N ALA A 139 -5.85 1.96 0.85
CA ALA A 139 -5.19 1.59 -0.40
C ALA A 139 -5.90 0.38 -1.03
N GLY A 140 -5.96 0.32 -2.33
CA GLY A 140 -6.63 -0.76 -3.03
C GLY A 140 -6.13 -0.92 -4.45
N TYR A 141 -6.53 -2.01 -5.07
CA TYR A 141 -6.35 -2.19 -6.50
C TYR A 141 -7.26 -1.24 -7.28
N MET A 142 -6.84 -0.89 -8.49
CA MET A 142 -7.72 -0.18 -9.42
C MET A 142 -8.95 -1.05 -9.68
N ASN A 143 -10.13 -0.53 -9.34
CA ASN A 143 -11.37 -1.22 -9.64
C ASN A 143 -11.65 -1.15 -11.15
N ILE A 144 -11.52 -2.28 -11.83
CA ILE A 144 -11.76 -2.39 -13.27
C ILE A 144 -13.24 -2.14 -13.59
N LEU A 145 -14.14 -2.45 -12.65
CA LEU A 145 -15.59 -2.27 -12.83
C LEU A 145 -15.99 -0.79 -12.82
N ASP A 146 -15.28 0.05 -12.08
CA ASP A 146 -15.48 1.51 -12.06
C ASP A 146 -14.78 2.23 -13.21
N THR A 147 -13.96 1.50 -13.97
CA THR A 147 -13.26 2.08 -15.11
C THR A 147 -14.18 2.08 -16.32
N ALA A 148 -14.52 3.28 -16.80
CA ALA A 148 -15.36 3.41 -18.00
C ALA A 148 -14.73 2.68 -19.19
N TRP A 149 -15.48 1.78 -19.80
CA TRP A 149 -15.10 1.09 -21.04
C TRP A 149 -16.08 1.42 -22.16
N PRO A 150 -15.62 1.80 -23.35
CA PRO A 150 -14.22 2.04 -23.73
C PRO A 150 -13.65 3.32 -23.13
N ARG A 151 -12.31 3.33 -22.90
CA ARG A 151 -11.60 4.49 -22.30
C ARG A 151 -11.67 5.74 -23.19
N HIS A 152 -11.64 5.54 -24.49
CA HIS A 152 -11.85 6.61 -25.47
C HIS A 152 -13.33 6.75 -25.75
N ARG A 153 -13.90 7.85 -25.33
CA ARG A 153 -15.29 8.20 -25.64
C ARG A 153 -15.29 9.22 -26.76
N TYR A 154 -16.20 9.05 -27.70
CA TYR A 154 -16.44 10.04 -28.72
C TYR A 154 -17.11 11.25 -28.08
N ASN A 155 -16.39 12.36 -27.96
CA ASN A 155 -16.90 13.62 -27.46
C ASN A 155 -16.92 14.67 -28.59
N LEU A 156 -17.79 15.67 -28.47
CA LEU A 156 -18.00 16.68 -29.50
C LEU A 156 -16.75 17.54 -29.77
N ALA A 157 -15.85 17.68 -28.81
CA ALA A 157 -14.61 18.46 -28.95
C ALA A 157 -13.61 17.79 -29.89
N GLU A 158 -13.51 16.45 -29.84
CA GLU A 158 -12.59 15.66 -30.66
C GLU A 158 -13.23 15.17 -31.96
N HIS A 159 -14.56 15.00 -31.97
CA HIS A 159 -15.31 14.46 -33.09
C HIS A 159 -16.48 15.37 -33.41
N ALA A 160 -16.23 16.44 -34.13
CA ALA A 160 -17.23 17.44 -34.51
C ALA A 160 -18.41 16.86 -35.33
N GLY A 161 -18.21 15.71 -35.98
CA GLY A 161 -19.23 14.99 -36.74
C GLY A 161 -20.36 14.44 -35.88
N LEU A 162 -20.18 14.26 -34.57
CA LEU A 162 -21.26 13.83 -33.67
C LEU A 162 -22.42 14.79 -33.58
N ARG A 163 -22.20 16.04 -34.00
CA ARG A 163 -23.23 17.09 -34.05
C ARG A 163 -24.37 16.75 -35.03
N TYR A 164 -24.14 15.85 -35.99
CA TYR A 164 -25.10 15.44 -37.02
C TYR A 164 -25.79 14.10 -36.75
N LEU A 165 -25.54 13.49 -35.58
CA LEU A 165 -26.09 12.22 -35.15
C LEU A 165 -27.27 12.35 -34.16
N SER A 166 -27.80 13.56 -33.97
CA SER A 166 -28.95 13.84 -33.11
C SER A 166 -30.23 13.85 -33.90
#